data_50611ce43b0cd919bf14bb0749798647
#
_entry.id   50611ce43b0cd919bf14bb0749798647
#
_cell.length_a   1.000
_cell.length_b   1.000
_cell.length_c   1.000
_cell.angle_alpha   90.00
_cell.angle_beta   90.00
_cell.angle_gamma   90.00
#
_symmetry.space_group_name_H-M   'P 1'
#
loop_
_entity.id
_entity.type
_entity.pdbx_description
1 polymer ?
#
loop_
_entity_poly.entity_id
_entity_poly.type
_entity_poly.pdbx_seq_one_letter_code
_entity_poly.pdbx_strand_id
1 'polypeptide(L)'
;METKKTKIICTISDINCGVDFLRELYRNGMNVARINSAHATVEGAQKIVDNIREVSDRIAILVDTKGPEVRLTAMECPDGFVVNEGDIVEIKKGTEGVCSFKSLYTNCSSFVDDIPVGASVLIDDGSVELSVISKEGDRLVCEARNDGIIKGKKSVNVPGVHISLPALTEKDRMFLDWAIDADIDFIAHSFVRNKEDLLEIQKILDSRGSHLKIISKIENQQGIDNLDEILTYCYGVMIARGDLGVEIAAEKIPLIQKKLIQRCRERKKPVIVATQMLHTMIENPRPTRAEVSDVANAILQSTDAIMLSGETASGKYPIEAVKVMSKIALETEESILTPPDLTLDNVTKPIAAVLARSMVGATLKLPVKAIIFDTWTGRTGRYLAEFRPKVPIYAMCYRGFTMREMALTYNIYAYPFAPRETKEEFVNNAIKILKEDGKIERGDLVGFIGGSFSHEVGATYMEFTYVP
;
A
#
# COMPACT_ATOMS: atom_id res chain seq x y z
N MET A 1 -7.60 4.53 25.62
CA MET A 1 -7.04 5.28 24.47
C MET A 1 -8.03 5.18 23.34
N GLU A 2 -8.41 6.31 22.77
CA GLU A 2 -9.16 6.33 21.52
C GLU A 2 -8.37 5.60 20.43
N THR A 3 -9.05 4.75 19.68
CA THR A 3 -8.40 3.86 18.74
C THR A 3 -8.58 4.44 17.34
N LYS A 4 -7.48 4.90 16.70
CA LYS A 4 -7.53 5.44 15.34
C LYS A 4 -8.03 4.39 14.34
N LYS A 5 -8.84 4.81 13.39
CA LYS A 5 -9.48 3.95 12.39
C LYS A 5 -8.60 3.72 11.17
N THR A 6 -7.94 4.78 10.68
CA THR A 6 -6.98 4.73 9.56
C THR A 6 -5.75 3.94 9.98
N LYS A 7 -5.32 3.00 9.13
CA LYS A 7 -4.17 2.14 9.43
C LYS A 7 -2.85 2.84 9.10
N ILE A 8 -1.79 2.51 9.86
CA ILE A 8 -0.45 3.03 9.63
C ILE A 8 0.47 1.89 9.21
N ILE A 9 1.14 2.09 8.08
CA ILE A 9 2.20 1.22 7.58
C ILE A 9 3.53 1.89 7.88
N CYS A 10 4.45 1.15 8.50
CA CYS A 10 5.80 1.62 8.76
C CYS A 10 6.81 0.78 7.98
N THR A 11 7.70 1.43 7.23
CA THR A 11 8.81 0.73 6.61
C THR A 11 9.89 0.43 7.64
N ILE A 12 10.31 -0.83 7.70
CA ILE A 12 11.31 -1.35 8.62
C ILE A 12 12.55 -1.76 7.83
N SER A 13 13.72 -1.38 8.32
CA SER A 13 15.02 -1.82 7.80
C SER A 13 15.67 -2.82 8.74
N ASP A 14 16.55 -3.69 8.22
CA ASP A 14 17.30 -4.68 8.98
C ASP A 14 18.32 -4.04 9.96
N ILE A 15 18.68 -2.79 9.71
CA ILE A 15 19.56 -2.01 10.59
C ILE A 15 18.82 -1.62 11.89
N ASN A 16 17.53 -1.32 11.80
CA ASN A 16 16.73 -0.88 12.94
C ASN A 16 15.43 -1.69 13.02
N CYS A 17 15.53 -2.93 13.48
CA CYS A 17 14.40 -3.86 13.60
C CYS A 17 14.37 -4.60 14.95
N GLY A 18 14.99 -4.05 15.98
CA GLY A 18 14.99 -4.66 17.33
C GLY A 18 13.55 -4.78 17.89
N VAL A 19 13.29 -5.84 18.66
CA VAL A 19 11.96 -6.16 19.21
C VAL A 19 11.37 -4.99 20.01
N ASP A 20 12.16 -4.33 20.85
CA ASP A 20 11.68 -3.18 21.65
C ASP A 20 11.31 -1.99 20.78
N PHE A 21 12.09 -1.71 19.73
CA PHE A 21 11.77 -0.68 18.76
C PHE A 21 10.43 -0.97 18.02
N LEU A 22 10.28 -2.18 17.53
CA LEU A 22 9.04 -2.62 16.86
C LEU A 22 7.83 -2.57 17.81
N ARG A 23 8.02 -2.94 19.07
CA ARG A 23 7.00 -2.86 20.12
C ARG A 23 6.57 -1.41 20.37
N GLU A 24 7.51 -0.47 20.36
CA GLU A 24 7.18 0.96 20.49
C GLU A 24 6.46 1.50 19.26
N LEU A 25 6.84 1.12 18.04
CA LEU A 25 6.09 1.48 16.83
C LEU A 25 4.65 0.94 16.90
N TYR A 26 4.48 -0.32 17.30
CA TYR A 26 3.17 -0.97 17.43
C TYR A 26 2.30 -0.27 18.49
N ARG A 27 2.85 0.02 19.67
CA ARG A 27 2.14 0.75 20.74
C ARG A 27 1.72 2.15 20.32
N ASN A 28 2.48 2.80 19.45
CA ASN A 28 2.19 4.14 18.95
C ASN A 28 1.32 4.16 17.68
N GLY A 29 0.93 2.99 17.16
CA GLY A 29 -0.11 2.91 16.16
C GLY A 29 0.25 2.24 14.84
N MET A 30 1.44 1.63 14.69
CA MET A 30 1.76 0.78 13.54
C MET A 30 0.78 -0.41 13.46
N ASN A 31 0.25 -0.68 12.29
CA ASN A 31 -0.61 -1.83 12.01
C ASN A 31 0.03 -2.83 11.04
N VAL A 32 0.83 -2.32 10.11
CA VAL A 32 1.50 -3.09 9.06
C VAL A 32 2.98 -2.70 9.04
N ALA A 33 3.86 -3.69 8.99
CA ALA A 33 5.28 -3.48 8.74
C ALA A 33 5.57 -3.73 7.26
N ARG A 34 6.22 -2.75 6.59
CA ARG A 34 6.64 -2.87 5.20
C ARG A 34 8.14 -3.18 5.15
N ILE A 35 8.51 -4.16 4.34
CA ILE A 35 9.89 -4.51 4.00
C ILE A 35 10.12 -4.12 2.54
N ASN A 36 11.10 -3.24 2.28
CA ASN A 36 11.44 -2.84 0.92
C ASN A 36 12.51 -3.77 0.34
N SER A 37 12.14 -4.68 -0.56
CA SER A 37 13.05 -5.64 -1.16
C SER A 37 14.15 -5.01 -2.01
N ALA A 38 13.95 -3.76 -2.49
CA ALA A 38 14.99 -3.06 -3.26
C ALA A 38 16.30 -2.92 -2.45
N HIS A 39 16.19 -2.72 -1.12
CA HIS A 39 17.30 -2.48 -0.21
C HIS A 39 17.60 -3.64 0.73
N ALA A 40 16.66 -4.57 0.92
CA ALA A 40 16.82 -5.71 1.81
C ALA A 40 17.52 -6.90 1.14
N THR A 41 18.15 -7.74 1.97
CA THR A 41 18.48 -9.12 1.65
C THR A 41 17.40 -10.04 2.22
N VAL A 42 17.34 -11.30 1.77
CA VAL A 42 16.38 -12.29 2.29
C VAL A 42 16.63 -12.55 3.78
N GLU A 43 17.90 -12.67 4.19
CA GLU A 43 18.29 -12.88 5.59
C GLU A 43 17.89 -11.71 6.47
N GLY A 44 18.12 -10.46 5.99
CA GLY A 44 17.71 -9.24 6.69
C GLY A 44 16.18 -9.14 6.82
N ALA A 45 15.46 -9.51 5.76
CA ALA A 45 14.00 -9.55 5.75
C ALA A 45 13.46 -10.63 6.73
N GLN A 46 14.07 -11.82 6.78
CA GLN A 46 13.67 -12.87 7.72
C GLN A 46 13.85 -12.41 9.17
N LYS A 47 14.98 -11.78 9.49
CA LYS A 47 15.20 -11.20 10.83
C LYS A 47 14.10 -10.20 11.23
N ILE A 48 13.66 -9.35 10.29
CA ILE A 48 12.55 -8.41 10.54
C ILE A 48 11.26 -9.18 10.84
N VAL A 49 10.95 -10.22 10.06
CA VAL A 49 9.76 -11.06 10.24
C VAL A 49 9.75 -11.71 11.61
N ASP A 50 10.86 -12.35 12.00
CA ASP A 50 10.99 -13.05 13.28
C ASP A 50 10.76 -12.10 14.45
N ASN A 51 11.39 -10.93 14.43
CA ASN A 51 11.24 -9.91 15.47
C ASN A 51 9.80 -9.32 15.52
N ILE A 52 9.12 -9.16 14.37
CA ILE A 52 7.72 -8.72 14.34
C ILE A 52 6.81 -9.77 14.97
N ARG A 53 7.02 -11.05 14.67
CA ARG A 53 6.22 -12.15 15.23
C ARG A 53 6.43 -12.29 16.74
N GLU A 54 7.61 -11.94 17.27
CA GLU A 54 7.85 -11.86 18.72
C GLU A 54 7.06 -10.71 19.38
N VAL A 55 6.84 -9.60 18.65
CA VAL A 55 6.04 -8.49 19.17
C VAL A 55 4.54 -8.80 19.17
N SER A 56 4.01 -9.28 18.05
CA SER A 56 2.56 -9.58 17.92
C SER A 56 2.22 -10.30 16.63
N ASP A 57 1.38 -11.34 16.72
CA ASP A 57 0.76 -12.02 15.58
C ASP A 57 -0.31 -11.17 14.85
N ARG A 58 -0.65 -9.99 15.38
CA ARG A 58 -1.64 -9.08 14.76
C ARG A 58 -1.02 -8.10 13.78
N ILE A 59 0.29 -7.94 13.78
CA ILE A 59 0.98 -7.05 12.83
C ILE A 59 1.07 -7.76 11.48
N ALA A 60 0.47 -7.16 10.46
CA ALA A 60 0.64 -7.67 9.10
C ALA A 60 2.00 -7.26 8.53
N ILE A 61 2.50 -8.07 7.61
CA ILE A 61 3.77 -7.82 6.93
C ILE A 61 3.51 -7.68 5.43
N LEU A 62 4.03 -6.59 4.87
CA LEU A 62 3.95 -6.27 3.45
C LEU A 62 5.36 -6.22 2.88
N VAL A 63 5.63 -7.05 1.89
CA VAL A 63 6.88 -7.02 1.12
C VAL A 63 6.65 -6.22 -0.15
N ASP A 64 7.46 -5.19 -0.37
CA ASP A 64 7.39 -4.30 -1.52
C ASP A 64 8.46 -4.73 -2.53
N THR A 65 8.04 -5.11 -3.76
CA THR A 65 8.95 -5.53 -4.82
C THR A 65 9.76 -4.34 -5.33
N LYS A 66 10.97 -4.60 -5.81
CA LYS A 66 11.75 -3.57 -6.47
C LYS A 66 11.08 -3.11 -7.76
N GLY A 67 10.54 -4.07 -8.54
CA GLY A 67 10.00 -3.84 -9.87
C GLY A 67 11.07 -3.56 -10.93
N PRO A 68 10.67 -3.60 -12.20
CA PRO A 68 11.55 -3.32 -13.32
C PRO A 68 11.73 -1.80 -13.48
N GLU A 69 12.92 -1.31 -13.24
CA GLU A 69 13.29 0.09 -13.49
C GLU A 69 14.30 0.17 -14.63
N VAL A 70 14.12 1.15 -15.51
CA VAL A 70 15.19 1.55 -16.42
C VAL A 70 16.19 2.41 -15.68
N ARG A 71 17.45 2.04 -15.75
CA ARG A 71 18.56 2.78 -15.13
C ARG A 71 19.71 2.95 -16.11
N LEU A 72 20.44 4.05 -15.98
CA LEU A 72 21.74 4.18 -16.63
C LEU A 72 22.67 3.07 -16.14
N THR A 73 23.55 2.62 -17.02
CA THR A 73 24.62 1.67 -16.69
C THR A 73 25.71 2.34 -15.84
N ALA A 74 26.81 1.63 -15.60
CA ALA A 74 27.99 2.21 -14.94
C ALA A 74 28.54 3.39 -15.76
N MET A 75 29.20 4.32 -15.09
CA MET A 75 29.77 5.52 -15.72
C MET A 75 31.29 5.54 -15.54
N GLU A 76 32.02 6.01 -16.56
CA GLU A 76 33.48 6.14 -16.52
C GLU A 76 33.95 7.05 -15.37
N CYS A 77 33.25 8.18 -15.18
CA CYS A 77 33.51 9.11 -14.08
C CYS A 77 32.53 8.86 -12.93
N PRO A 78 32.96 8.42 -11.74
CA PRO A 78 32.06 8.16 -10.60
C PRO A 78 31.24 9.40 -10.17
N ASP A 79 31.80 10.59 -10.30
CA ASP A 79 31.14 11.86 -9.95
C ASP A 79 30.12 12.30 -11.02
N GLY A 80 30.09 11.61 -12.16
CA GLY A 80 29.24 11.96 -13.30
C GLY A 80 29.85 13.05 -14.17
N PHE A 81 29.02 13.62 -15.04
CA PHE A 81 29.42 14.78 -15.86
C PHE A 81 28.33 15.85 -15.84
N VAL A 82 28.76 17.10 -15.94
CA VAL A 82 27.86 18.25 -16.06
C VAL A 82 27.29 18.30 -17.47
N VAL A 83 25.99 18.49 -17.57
CA VAL A 83 25.29 18.80 -18.82
C VAL A 83 24.63 20.16 -18.65
N ASN A 84 24.70 21.03 -19.68
CA ASN A 84 24.04 22.31 -19.71
C ASN A 84 22.86 22.28 -20.68
N GLU A 85 21.91 23.17 -20.50
CA GLU A 85 20.79 23.37 -21.43
C GLU A 85 21.30 23.54 -22.86
N GLY A 86 20.72 22.80 -23.81
CA GLY A 86 21.13 22.79 -25.21
C GLY A 86 22.26 21.79 -25.56
N ASP A 87 22.89 21.15 -24.58
CA ASP A 87 23.90 20.11 -24.85
C ASP A 87 23.28 18.89 -25.54
N ILE A 88 24.02 18.33 -26.51
CA ILE A 88 23.60 17.11 -27.20
C ILE A 88 24.20 15.89 -26.52
N VAL A 89 23.33 14.94 -26.17
CA VAL A 89 23.67 13.67 -25.52
C VAL A 89 23.07 12.53 -26.31
N GLU A 90 23.82 11.47 -26.51
CA GLU A 90 23.34 10.26 -27.19
C GLU A 90 22.96 9.19 -26.18
N ILE A 91 21.81 8.52 -26.37
CA ILE A 91 21.47 7.28 -25.67
C ILE A 91 21.58 6.14 -26.68
N LYS A 92 22.49 5.20 -26.43
CA LYS A 92 22.85 4.13 -27.35
C LYS A 92 22.23 2.81 -26.94
N LYS A 93 21.96 1.96 -27.92
CA LYS A 93 21.50 0.60 -27.72
C LYS A 93 22.60 -0.26 -27.10
N GLY A 94 22.23 -1.06 -26.09
CA GLY A 94 23.14 -1.96 -25.40
C GLY A 94 23.01 -1.83 -23.87
N THR A 95 23.05 -3.00 -23.18
CA THR A 95 22.82 -3.06 -21.71
C THR A 95 24.12 -3.14 -20.90
N GLU A 96 25.27 -3.35 -21.56
CA GLU A 96 26.58 -3.51 -20.93
C GLU A 96 27.54 -2.35 -21.23
N GLY A 97 27.11 -1.37 -22.01
CA GLY A 97 27.91 -0.19 -22.31
C GLY A 97 28.19 0.63 -21.05
N VAL A 98 29.38 1.23 -20.98
CA VAL A 98 29.75 2.16 -19.90
C VAL A 98 29.39 3.57 -20.36
N CYS A 99 28.62 4.30 -19.54
CA CYS A 99 28.26 5.69 -19.83
C CYS A 99 29.48 6.58 -19.77
N SER A 100 29.60 7.49 -20.74
CA SER A 100 30.64 8.51 -20.82
C SER A 100 30.01 9.88 -21.13
N PHE A 101 30.83 10.92 -21.15
CA PHE A 101 30.37 12.23 -21.55
C PHE A 101 29.70 12.19 -22.93
N LYS A 102 28.44 12.60 -22.98
CA LYS A 102 27.58 12.58 -24.18
C LYS A 102 27.19 11.22 -24.76
N SER A 103 27.57 10.10 -24.14
CA SER A 103 27.16 8.74 -24.56
C SER A 103 26.62 7.95 -23.39
N LEU A 104 25.30 7.72 -23.36
CA LEU A 104 24.59 7.02 -22.29
C LEU A 104 24.15 5.63 -22.77
N TYR A 105 24.05 4.70 -21.83
CA TYR A 105 23.50 3.37 -21.99
C TYR A 105 22.53 3.06 -20.85
N THR A 106 21.50 2.26 -21.13
CA THR A 106 20.53 1.83 -20.12
C THR A 106 20.59 0.31 -19.94
N ASN A 107 20.08 -0.17 -18.82
CA ASN A 107 19.90 -1.61 -18.55
C ASN A 107 18.73 -2.24 -19.32
N CYS A 108 18.06 -1.49 -20.21
CA CYS A 108 16.91 -1.96 -21.00
C CYS A 108 17.29 -2.10 -22.48
N SER A 109 17.24 -3.33 -23.00
CA SER A 109 17.65 -3.62 -24.38
C SER A 109 16.72 -3.02 -25.43
N SER A 110 15.43 -2.85 -25.12
CA SER A 110 14.43 -2.28 -26.02
C SER A 110 14.34 -0.75 -25.96
N PHE A 111 15.05 -0.10 -25.01
CA PHE A 111 14.88 1.32 -24.69
C PHE A 111 14.94 2.22 -25.95
N VAL A 112 16.00 2.05 -26.77
CA VAL A 112 16.14 2.86 -27.98
C VAL A 112 15.03 2.56 -28.98
N ASP A 113 14.58 1.31 -29.07
CA ASP A 113 13.53 0.90 -30.02
C ASP A 113 12.15 1.44 -29.60
N ASP A 114 11.86 1.46 -28.30
CA ASP A 114 10.55 1.84 -27.74
C ASP A 114 10.34 3.38 -27.70
N ILE A 115 11.42 4.17 -27.58
CA ILE A 115 11.28 5.62 -27.39
C ILE A 115 11.09 6.36 -28.73
N PRO A 116 9.99 7.14 -28.88
CA PRO A 116 9.75 7.95 -30.07
C PRO A 116 10.52 9.29 -30.05
N VAL A 117 10.71 9.85 -31.22
CA VAL A 117 11.17 11.25 -31.35
C VAL A 117 10.14 12.18 -30.73
N GLY A 118 10.62 13.21 -30.02
CA GLY A 118 9.80 14.17 -29.28
C GLY A 118 9.49 13.74 -27.84
N ALA A 119 9.89 12.53 -27.41
CA ALA A 119 9.73 12.09 -26.04
C ALA A 119 10.69 12.85 -25.10
N SER A 120 10.25 13.06 -23.84
CA SER A 120 11.08 13.55 -22.74
C SER A 120 11.66 12.39 -21.96
N VAL A 121 12.97 12.33 -21.82
CA VAL A 121 13.70 11.33 -21.01
C VAL A 121 14.19 12.01 -19.74
N LEU A 122 13.67 11.57 -18.60
CA LEU A 122 13.98 12.09 -17.28
C LEU A 122 15.02 11.20 -16.60
N ILE A 123 16.12 11.80 -16.14
CA ILE A 123 17.21 11.13 -15.44
C ILE A 123 17.26 11.61 -13.99
N ASP A 124 17.49 10.66 -13.05
CA ASP A 124 17.57 10.92 -11.60
C ASP A 124 16.29 11.63 -11.09
N ASP A 125 15.15 10.99 -11.29
CA ASP A 125 13.82 11.47 -10.90
C ASP A 125 13.46 12.85 -11.47
N GLY A 126 13.98 13.15 -12.68
CA GLY A 126 13.73 14.40 -13.38
C GLY A 126 14.72 15.53 -13.05
N SER A 127 15.82 15.24 -12.34
CA SER A 127 16.89 16.24 -12.11
C SER A 127 17.53 16.71 -13.40
N VAL A 128 17.59 15.85 -14.42
CA VAL A 128 17.99 16.20 -15.80
C VAL A 128 16.90 15.73 -16.76
N GLU A 129 16.46 16.62 -17.62
CA GLU A 129 15.51 16.34 -18.71
C GLU A 129 16.22 16.40 -20.05
N LEU A 130 16.07 15.33 -20.84
CA LEU A 130 16.56 15.23 -22.21
C LEU A 130 15.38 15.10 -23.19
N SER A 131 15.32 15.92 -24.22
CA SER A 131 14.31 15.80 -25.29
C SER A 131 14.89 15.02 -26.47
N VAL A 132 14.24 13.97 -26.91
CA VAL A 132 14.65 13.18 -28.09
C VAL A 132 14.40 13.99 -29.36
N ILE A 133 15.47 14.46 -30.02
CA ILE A 133 15.39 15.26 -31.24
C ILE A 133 15.47 14.43 -32.52
N SER A 134 16.19 13.29 -32.48
CA SER A 134 16.23 12.35 -33.61
C SER A 134 16.52 10.94 -33.13
N LYS A 135 16.22 9.95 -34.01
CA LYS A 135 16.52 8.53 -33.83
C LYS A 135 17.35 8.07 -35.03
N GLU A 136 18.58 7.67 -34.78
CA GLU A 136 19.57 7.35 -35.81
C GLU A 136 20.08 5.92 -35.61
N GLY A 137 19.43 4.96 -36.27
CA GLY A 137 19.81 3.56 -36.19
C GLY A 137 19.70 2.99 -34.79
N ASP A 138 20.84 2.82 -34.12
CA ASP A 138 20.97 2.22 -32.80
C ASP A 138 21.09 3.24 -31.64
N ARG A 139 20.76 4.51 -31.91
CA ARG A 139 20.87 5.59 -30.90
C ARG A 139 19.72 6.60 -30.99
N LEU A 140 19.41 7.19 -29.86
CA LEU A 140 18.61 8.40 -29.72
C LEU A 140 19.58 9.59 -29.58
N VAL A 141 19.34 10.65 -30.33
CA VAL A 141 20.02 11.93 -30.14
C VAL A 141 19.10 12.82 -29.32
N CYS A 142 19.58 13.29 -28.18
CA CYS A 142 18.79 14.02 -27.22
C CYS A 142 19.41 15.40 -26.95
N GLU A 143 18.58 16.41 -26.71
CA GLU A 143 18.98 17.75 -26.29
C GLU A 143 18.59 17.94 -24.82
N ALA A 144 19.54 18.42 -24.00
CA ALA A 144 19.28 18.74 -22.60
C ALA A 144 18.37 19.98 -22.49
N ARG A 145 17.36 19.91 -21.61
CA ARG A 145 16.38 20.97 -21.37
C ARG A 145 16.68 21.81 -20.14
N ASN A 146 17.61 21.37 -19.31
CA ASN A 146 18.07 22.06 -18.11
C ASN A 146 19.52 21.68 -17.78
N ASP A 147 20.17 22.51 -16.98
CA ASP A 147 21.48 22.22 -16.40
C ASP A 147 21.37 21.12 -15.34
N GLY A 148 22.40 20.26 -15.23
CA GLY A 148 22.44 19.24 -14.21
C GLY A 148 23.69 18.36 -14.25
N ILE A 149 23.71 17.33 -13.41
CA ILE A 149 24.80 16.33 -13.37
C ILE A 149 24.20 14.96 -13.65
N ILE A 150 24.64 14.31 -14.71
CA ILE A 150 24.29 12.94 -15.03
C ILE A 150 25.28 12.01 -14.35
N LYS A 151 24.76 11.06 -13.50
CA LYS A 151 25.55 10.03 -12.81
C LYS A 151 25.14 8.64 -13.25
N GLY A 152 26.06 7.68 -13.13
CA GLY A 152 25.77 6.28 -13.42
C GLY A 152 24.75 5.65 -12.46
N LYS A 153 24.05 4.63 -12.92
CA LYS A 153 23.06 3.84 -12.16
C LYS A 153 21.80 4.61 -11.70
N LYS A 154 21.60 5.84 -12.22
CA LYS A 154 20.41 6.65 -11.92
C LYS A 154 19.20 6.17 -12.69
N SER A 155 17.99 6.40 -12.14
CA SER A 155 16.72 6.12 -12.78
C SER A 155 16.58 6.85 -14.13
N VAL A 156 15.89 6.22 -15.06
CA VAL A 156 15.54 6.79 -16.36
C VAL A 156 14.05 6.56 -16.60
N ASN A 157 13.28 7.63 -16.65
CA ASN A 157 11.84 7.60 -16.87
C ASN A 157 11.50 8.29 -18.19
N VAL A 158 10.45 7.82 -18.85
CA VAL A 158 9.96 8.44 -20.09
C VAL A 158 8.45 8.58 -19.98
N PRO A 159 7.96 9.70 -19.43
CA PRO A 159 6.54 9.91 -19.19
C PRO A 159 5.68 9.67 -20.42
N GLY A 160 4.61 8.88 -20.26
CA GLY A 160 3.66 8.61 -21.32
C GLY A 160 4.12 7.64 -22.42
N VAL A 161 5.32 7.07 -22.32
CA VAL A 161 5.84 6.07 -23.27
C VAL A 161 5.84 4.67 -22.66
N HIS A 162 5.31 3.72 -23.41
CA HIS A 162 5.37 2.31 -23.02
C HIS A 162 6.75 1.72 -23.30
N ILE A 163 7.44 1.27 -22.25
CA ILE A 163 8.71 0.55 -22.34
C ILE A 163 8.44 -0.94 -22.07
N SER A 164 8.94 -1.80 -22.94
CA SER A 164 8.77 -3.26 -22.85
C SER A 164 9.66 -3.86 -21.75
N LEU A 165 9.18 -3.82 -20.50
CA LEU A 165 9.86 -4.38 -19.33
C LEU A 165 9.12 -5.63 -18.82
N PRO A 166 9.84 -6.63 -18.28
CA PRO A 166 9.19 -7.77 -17.60
C PRO A 166 8.43 -7.28 -16.38
N ALA A 167 7.36 -7.96 -15.97
CA ALA A 167 6.63 -7.59 -14.76
C ALA A 167 7.45 -7.83 -13.48
N LEU A 168 8.23 -8.92 -13.44
CA LEU A 168 9.05 -9.32 -12.29
C LEU A 168 10.52 -9.41 -12.68
N THR A 169 11.39 -8.82 -11.87
CA THR A 169 12.84 -9.06 -11.93
C THR A 169 13.19 -10.40 -11.26
N GLU A 170 14.41 -10.90 -11.48
CA GLU A 170 14.92 -12.10 -10.78
C GLU A 170 14.90 -11.91 -9.26
N LYS A 171 15.27 -10.71 -8.79
CA LYS A 171 15.20 -10.38 -7.36
C LYS A 171 13.77 -10.43 -6.83
N ASP A 172 12.80 -9.93 -7.58
CA ASP A 172 11.40 -9.97 -7.19
C ASP A 172 10.87 -11.40 -7.10
N ARG A 173 11.26 -12.29 -8.01
CA ARG A 173 10.92 -13.73 -7.95
C ARG A 173 11.49 -14.39 -6.71
N MET A 174 12.78 -14.14 -6.40
CA MET A 174 13.42 -14.65 -5.19
C MET A 174 12.70 -14.18 -3.92
N PHE A 175 12.35 -12.90 -3.83
CA PHE A 175 11.61 -12.36 -2.70
C PHE A 175 10.17 -12.86 -2.63
N LEU A 176 9.52 -13.11 -3.76
CA LEU A 176 8.17 -13.69 -3.80
C LEU A 176 8.16 -15.13 -3.29
N ASP A 177 9.12 -15.97 -3.71
CA ASP A 177 9.28 -17.34 -3.22
C ASP A 177 9.54 -17.36 -1.72
N TRP A 178 10.46 -16.53 -1.23
CA TRP A 178 10.71 -16.38 0.19
C TRP A 178 9.48 -15.88 0.95
N ALA A 179 8.74 -14.90 0.43
CA ALA A 179 7.56 -14.34 1.09
C ALA A 179 6.45 -15.38 1.27
N ILE A 180 6.31 -16.32 0.31
CA ILE A 180 5.38 -17.46 0.42
C ILE A 180 5.81 -18.37 1.57
N ASP A 181 7.10 -18.73 1.65
CA ASP A 181 7.65 -19.64 2.66
C ASP A 181 7.66 -19.01 4.07
N ALA A 182 7.83 -17.70 4.16
CA ALA A 182 7.85 -16.94 5.41
C ALA A 182 6.46 -16.52 5.94
N ASP A 183 5.37 -17.03 5.35
CA ASP A 183 3.97 -16.73 5.76
C ASP A 183 3.68 -15.21 5.79
N ILE A 184 4.13 -14.49 4.75
CA ILE A 184 3.89 -13.05 4.58
C ILE A 184 2.45 -12.80 4.16
N ASP A 185 1.90 -11.63 4.50
CA ASP A 185 0.49 -11.31 4.30
C ASP A 185 0.24 -10.60 2.96
N PHE A 186 1.15 -9.68 2.57
CA PHE A 186 0.99 -8.85 1.36
C PHE A 186 2.26 -8.79 0.53
N ILE A 187 2.10 -8.80 -0.79
CA ILE A 187 3.12 -8.39 -1.75
C ILE A 187 2.64 -7.10 -2.44
N ALA A 188 3.39 -6.00 -2.30
CA ALA A 188 3.15 -4.77 -3.05
C ALA A 188 3.94 -4.84 -4.34
N HIS A 189 3.24 -4.97 -5.47
CA HIS A 189 3.84 -5.12 -6.78
C HIS A 189 4.08 -3.75 -7.41
N SER A 190 5.35 -3.44 -7.68
CA SER A 190 5.78 -2.15 -8.23
C SER A 190 5.51 -2.04 -9.73
N PHE A 191 5.23 -0.82 -10.17
CA PHE A 191 5.04 -0.43 -11.58
C PHE A 191 3.97 -1.21 -12.32
N VAL A 192 2.86 -1.55 -11.67
CA VAL A 192 1.74 -2.25 -12.32
C VAL A 192 1.15 -1.39 -13.43
N ARG A 193 1.05 -1.97 -14.63
CA ARG A 193 0.55 -1.32 -15.85
C ARG A 193 -0.82 -1.85 -16.28
N ASN A 194 -1.05 -3.15 -16.07
CA ASN A 194 -2.22 -3.88 -16.55
C ASN A 194 -2.48 -5.14 -15.71
N LYS A 195 -3.48 -5.94 -16.08
CA LYS A 195 -3.81 -7.19 -15.39
C LYS A 195 -2.77 -8.29 -15.60
N GLU A 196 -2.08 -8.28 -16.74
CA GLU A 196 -1.09 -9.29 -17.09
C GLU A 196 0.05 -9.30 -16.07
N ASP A 197 0.49 -8.13 -15.61
CA ASP A 197 1.48 -7.99 -14.55
C ASP A 197 1.03 -8.67 -13.24
N LEU A 198 -0.26 -8.60 -12.91
CA LEU A 198 -0.83 -9.23 -11.71
C LEU A 198 -1.04 -10.73 -11.89
N LEU A 199 -1.47 -11.16 -13.07
CA LEU A 199 -1.70 -12.57 -13.38
C LEU A 199 -0.41 -13.38 -13.33
N GLU A 200 0.73 -12.79 -13.64
CA GLU A 200 2.04 -13.44 -13.51
C GLU A 200 2.33 -13.82 -12.05
N ILE A 201 2.11 -12.88 -11.10
CA ILE A 201 2.26 -13.17 -9.67
C ILE A 201 1.18 -14.15 -9.21
N GLN A 202 -0.08 -13.94 -9.59
CA GLN A 202 -1.19 -14.80 -9.16
C GLN A 202 -0.95 -16.25 -9.56
N LYS A 203 -0.42 -16.50 -10.75
CA LYS A 203 -0.06 -17.85 -11.22
C LYS A 203 0.99 -18.51 -10.30
N ILE A 204 1.96 -17.76 -9.81
CA ILE A 204 2.96 -18.29 -8.86
C ILE A 204 2.27 -18.62 -7.53
N LEU A 205 1.45 -17.71 -6.99
CA LEU A 205 0.72 -17.92 -5.74
C LEU A 205 -0.21 -19.14 -5.82
N ASP A 206 -0.96 -19.29 -6.91
CA ASP A 206 -1.88 -20.40 -7.12
C ASP A 206 -1.13 -21.74 -7.19
N SER A 207 0.02 -21.77 -7.87
CA SER A 207 0.85 -22.97 -8.00
C SER A 207 1.40 -23.47 -6.66
N ARG A 208 1.55 -22.57 -5.68
CA ARG A 208 2.05 -22.83 -4.33
C ARG A 208 0.94 -22.91 -3.27
N GLY A 209 -0.33 -22.73 -3.68
CA GLY A 209 -1.47 -22.68 -2.75
C GLY A 209 -1.36 -21.57 -1.70
N SER A 210 -0.70 -20.45 -2.03
CA SER A 210 -0.41 -19.35 -1.11
C SER A 210 -1.63 -18.48 -0.86
N HIS A 211 -1.79 -18.02 0.38
CA HIS A 211 -2.82 -17.04 0.77
C HIS A 211 -2.41 -15.59 0.61
N LEU A 212 -1.15 -15.32 0.27
CA LEU A 212 -0.56 -13.99 0.13
C LEU A 212 -1.40 -13.11 -0.80
N LYS A 213 -1.58 -11.82 -0.46
CA LYS A 213 -2.43 -10.89 -1.20
C LYS A 213 -1.61 -9.88 -1.98
N ILE A 214 -2.04 -9.60 -3.21
CA ILE A 214 -1.38 -8.65 -4.10
C ILE A 214 -1.93 -7.25 -3.86
N ILE A 215 -1.06 -6.30 -3.55
CA ILE A 215 -1.31 -4.86 -3.53
C ILE A 215 -0.69 -4.27 -4.80
N SER A 216 -1.50 -3.68 -5.67
CA SER A 216 -1.00 -3.06 -6.89
C SER A 216 -0.48 -1.66 -6.61
N LYS A 217 0.77 -1.37 -6.94
CA LYS A 217 1.32 -0.02 -6.84
C LYS A 217 1.02 0.73 -8.14
N ILE A 218 0.31 1.84 -8.02
CA ILE A 218 -0.01 2.73 -9.15
C ILE A 218 1.02 3.85 -9.15
N GLU A 219 1.94 3.77 -10.12
CA GLU A 219 3.16 4.57 -10.21
C GLU A 219 3.38 5.18 -11.60
N ASN A 220 2.48 4.92 -12.56
CA ASN A 220 2.58 5.34 -13.94
C ASN A 220 1.21 5.63 -14.58
N GLN A 221 1.20 6.29 -15.74
CA GLN A 221 -0.03 6.65 -16.44
C GLN A 221 -0.84 5.42 -16.86
N GLN A 222 -0.20 4.34 -17.31
CA GLN A 222 -0.89 3.12 -17.73
C GLN A 222 -1.67 2.48 -16.58
N GLY A 223 -1.08 2.44 -15.37
CA GLY A 223 -1.75 1.94 -14.17
C GLY A 223 -2.99 2.76 -13.80
N ILE A 224 -2.96 4.09 -14.03
CA ILE A 224 -4.12 4.96 -13.85
C ILE A 224 -5.21 4.64 -14.88
N ASP A 225 -4.85 4.52 -16.15
CA ASP A 225 -5.79 4.30 -17.25
C ASP A 225 -6.45 2.92 -17.15
N ASN A 226 -5.70 1.90 -16.72
CA ASN A 226 -6.14 0.51 -16.59
C ASN A 226 -6.66 0.16 -15.18
N LEU A 227 -6.88 1.15 -14.30
CA LEU A 227 -7.22 0.93 -12.89
C LEU A 227 -8.40 -0.03 -12.69
N ASP A 228 -9.48 0.10 -13.47
CA ASP A 228 -10.68 -0.72 -13.33
C ASP A 228 -10.43 -2.21 -13.60
N GLU A 229 -9.55 -2.49 -14.55
CA GLU A 229 -9.08 -3.84 -14.84
C GLU A 229 -8.18 -4.35 -13.71
N ILE A 230 -7.19 -3.57 -13.29
CA ILE A 230 -6.26 -3.87 -12.20
C ILE A 230 -7.01 -4.21 -10.91
N LEU A 231 -8.03 -3.42 -10.56
CA LEU A 231 -8.85 -3.64 -9.36
C LEU A 231 -9.58 -5.00 -9.34
N THR A 232 -9.78 -5.62 -10.50
CA THR A 232 -10.40 -6.96 -10.56
C THR A 232 -9.45 -8.04 -10.07
N TYR A 233 -8.15 -7.88 -10.27
CA TYR A 233 -7.14 -8.91 -10.02
C TYR A 233 -6.24 -8.66 -8.80
N CYS A 234 -6.37 -7.52 -8.11
CA CYS A 234 -5.61 -7.24 -6.88
C CYS A 234 -6.50 -7.31 -5.63
N TYR A 235 -5.86 -7.41 -4.47
CA TYR A 235 -6.53 -7.28 -3.17
C TYR A 235 -6.79 -5.81 -2.82
N GLY A 236 -5.82 -4.94 -3.07
CA GLY A 236 -5.86 -3.51 -2.80
C GLY A 236 -4.88 -2.74 -3.67
N VAL A 237 -4.82 -1.43 -3.49
CA VAL A 237 -3.98 -0.51 -4.25
C VAL A 237 -3.11 0.32 -3.32
N MET A 238 -1.88 0.60 -3.74
CA MET A 238 -1.00 1.60 -3.15
C MET A 238 -0.76 2.74 -4.15
N ILE A 239 -1.09 3.94 -3.76
CA ILE A 239 -0.80 5.16 -4.53
C ILE A 239 0.57 5.64 -4.09
N ALA A 240 1.61 5.28 -4.86
CA ALA A 240 3.00 5.62 -4.58
C ALA A 240 3.35 6.94 -5.26
N ARG A 241 3.09 8.05 -4.55
CA ARG A 241 3.14 9.40 -5.11
C ARG A 241 4.54 9.86 -5.52
N GLY A 242 5.59 9.27 -4.96
CA GLY A 242 6.97 9.57 -5.33
C GLY A 242 7.22 9.24 -6.79
N ASP A 243 7.08 7.96 -7.16
CA ASP A 243 7.30 7.47 -8.52
C ASP A 243 6.24 8.02 -9.49
N LEU A 244 4.98 8.10 -9.03
CA LEU A 244 3.90 8.69 -9.83
C LEU A 244 4.18 10.16 -10.19
N GLY A 245 4.83 10.92 -9.28
CA GLY A 245 5.18 12.33 -9.49
C GLY A 245 6.33 12.55 -10.48
N VAL A 246 7.08 11.51 -10.84
CA VAL A 246 8.06 11.54 -11.94
C VAL A 246 7.35 11.39 -13.29
N GLU A 247 6.31 10.57 -13.35
CA GLU A 247 5.54 10.28 -14.57
C GLU A 247 4.45 11.32 -14.87
N ILE A 248 3.91 11.95 -13.82
CA ILE A 248 2.74 12.83 -13.89
C ILE A 248 3.08 14.18 -13.33
N ALA A 249 2.65 15.24 -14.01
CA ALA A 249 2.81 16.61 -13.53
C ALA A 249 2.25 16.79 -12.11
N ALA A 250 3.04 17.42 -11.23
CA ALA A 250 2.80 17.46 -9.79
C ALA A 250 1.41 18.03 -9.42
N GLU A 251 0.92 19.02 -10.16
CA GLU A 251 -0.37 19.66 -9.94
C GLU A 251 -1.56 18.72 -10.21
N LYS A 252 -1.36 17.62 -10.94
CA LYS A 252 -2.40 16.61 -11.22
C LYS A 252 -2.52 15.55 -10.13
N ILE A 253 -1.44 15.31 -9.38
CA ILE A 253 -1.35 14.23 -8.38
C ILE A 253 -2.49 14.26 -7.35
N PRO A 254 -2.86 15.39 -6.73
CA PRO A 254 -3.94 15.42 -5.74
C PRO A 254 -5.30 14.99 -6.28
N LEU A 255 -5.62 15.35 -7.53
CA LEU A 255 -6.88 14.98 -8.19
C LEU A 255 -6.87 13.49 -8.58
N ILE A 256 -5.74 12.99 -9.08
CA ILE A 256 -5.55 11.57 -9.40
C ILE A 256 -5.68 10.74 -8.13
N GLN A 257 -5.00 11.10 -7.03
CA GLN A 257 -5.12 10.43 -5.75
C GLN A 257 -6.60 10.30 -5.31
N LYS A 258 -7.34 11.41 -5.35
CA LYS A 258 -8.77 11.42 -5.00
C LYS A 258 -9.58 10.46 -5.87
N LYS A 259 -9.35 10.46 -7.18
CA LYS A 259 -10.02 9.57 -8.15
C LYS A 259 -9.68 8.09 -7.86
N LEU A 260 -8.40 7.78 -7.65
CA LEU A 260 -7.94 6.42 -7.35
C LEU A 260 -8.57 5.90 -6.06
N ILE A 261 -8.57 6.71 -4.97
CA ILE A 261 -9.22 6.35 -3.69
C ILE A 261 -10.70 6.07 -3.90
N GLN A 262 -11.41 6.93 -4.62
CA GLN A 262 -12.84 6.76 -4.91
C GLN A 262 -13.09 5.44 -5.65
N ARG A 263 -12.33 5.14 -6.72
CA ARG A 263 -12.50 3.90 -7.50
C ARG A 263 -12.21 2.65 -6.68
N CYS A 264 -11.16 2.66 -5.84
CA CYS A 264 -10.87 1.56 -4.93
C CYS A 264 -12.04 1.29 -3.99
N ARG A 265 -12.62 2.33 -3.40
CA ARG A 265 -13.77 2.23 -2.51
C ARG A 265 -15.02 1.69 -3.20
N GLU A 266 -15.35 2.18 -4.41
CA GLU A 266 -16.45 1.65 -5.21
C GLU A 266 -16.31 0.14 -5.48
N ARG A 267 -15.08 -0.36 -5.61
CA ARG A 267 -14.73 -1.78 -5.79
C ARG A 267 -14.51 -2.54 -4.47
N LYS A 268 -14.66 -1.90 -3.31
CA LYS A 268 -14.45 -2.48 -1.96
C LYS A 268 -13.04 -3.05 -1.79
N LYS A 269 -12.05 -2.31 -2.29
CA LYS A 269 -10.63 -2.65 -2.24
C LYS A 269 -9.90 -1.69 -1.31
N PRO A 270 -9.10 -2.19 -0.35
CA PRO A 270 -8.27 -1.32 0.48
C PRO A 270 -7.34 -0.44 -0.35
N VAL A 271 -7.18 0.80 0.08
CA VAL A 271 -6.29 1.76 -0.57
C VAL A 271 -5.30 2.38 0.42
N ILE A 272 -4.04 2.42 0.00
CA ILE A 272 -2.92 2.97 0.75
C ILE A 272 -2.45 4.24 0.06
N VAL A 273 -2.27 5.32 0.80
CA VAL A 273 -1.55 6.52 0.33
C VAL A 273 -0.14 6.49 0.88
N ALA A 274 0.83 6.53 -0.01
CA ALA A 274 2.24 6.29 0.29
C ALA A 274 3.15 7.41 -0.23
N THR A 275 4.34 7.48 0.37
CA THR A 275 5.45 8.39 0.06
C THR A 275 5.20 9.86 0.41
N GLN A 276 6.25 10.54 0.87
CA GLN A 276 6.26 11.97 1.18
C GLN A 276 5.16 12.43 2.15
N MET A 277 4.78 11.58 3.15
CA MET A 277 3.71 11.91 4.10
C MET A 277 4.22 12.84 5.20
N LEU A 278 5.29 12.46 5.91
CA LEU A 278 5.95 13.25 6.95
C LEU A 278 7.46 13.32 6.67
N HIS A 279 7.84 13.54 5.42
CA HIS A 279 9.20 13.40 4.89
C HIS A 279 10.24 14.21 5.68
N THR A 280 9.88 15.43 6.11
CA THR A 280 10.80 16.25 6.92
C THR A 280 11.14 15.62 8.26
N MET A 281 10.31 14.69 8.76
CA MET A 281 10.60 13.97 10.01
C MET A 281 11.69 12.89 9.88
N ILE A 282 12.22 12.66 8.69
CA ILE A 282 13.48 11.90 8.54
C ILE A 282 14.59 12.60 9.33
N GLU A 283 14.69 13.93 9.23
CA GLU A 283 15.75 14.74 9.83
C GLU A 283 15.27 15.63 11.00
N ASN A 284 13.97 15.96 11.08
CA ASN A 284 13.42 16.90 12.02
C ASN A 284 12.41 16.23 12.99
N PRO A 285 12.35 16.67 14.26
CA PRO A 285 11.44 16.08 15.26
C PRO A 285 9.97 16.45 15.07
N ARG A 286 9.65 17.36 14.14
CA ARG A 286 8.30 17.84 13.85
C ARG A 286 8.09 17.99 12.36
N PRO A 287 6.89 17.67 11.84
CA PRO A 287 6.56 17.88 10.43
C PRO A 287 6.28 19.35 10.15
N THR A 288 6.25 19.69 8.86
CA THR A 288 5.71 20.95 8.38
C THR A 288 4.18 20.97 8.45
N ARG A 289 3.57 22.18 8.40
CA ARG A 289 2.11 22.32 8.33
C ARG A 289 1.54 21.73 7.02
N ALA A 290 2.30 21.80 5.93
CA ALA A 290 1.91 21.22 4.64
C ALA A 290 1.78 19.69 4.73
N GLU A 291 2.74 19.01 5.37
CA GLU A 291 2.71 17.57 5.56
C GLU A 291 1.55 17.15 6.48
N VAL A 292 1.29 17.88 7.57
CA VAL A 292 0.11 17.63 8.41
C VAL A 292 -1.19 17.75 7.61
N SER A 293 -1.29 18.77 6.75
CA SER A 293 -2.44 18.97 5.87
C SER A 293 -2.57 17.86 4.84
N ASP A 294 -1.47 17.37 4.28
CA ASP A 294 -1.47 16.27 3.32
C ASP A 294 -1.93 14.95 3.92
N VAL A 295 -1.41 14.59 5.11
CA VAL A 295 -1.88 13.41 5.85
C VAL A 295 -3.39 13.52 6.16
N ALA A 296 -3.84 14.66 6.66
CA ALA A 296 -5.26 14.90 6.96
C ALA A 296 -6.12 14.78 5.68
N ASN A 297 -5.66 15.33 4.55
CA ASN A 297 -6.35 15.23 3.26
C ASN A 297 -6.52 13.78 2.79
N ALA A 298 -5.48 12.95 2.89
CA ALA A 298 -5.58 11.53 2.54
C ALA A 298 -6.67 10.82 3.38
N ILE A 299 -6.76 11.13 4.67
CA ILE A 299 -7.77 10.58 5.59
C ILE A 299 -9.18 11.10 5.23
N LEU A 300 -9.33 12.41 4.98
CA LEU A 300 -10.60 13.01 4.55
C LEU A 300 -11.10 12.44 3.22
N GLN A 301 -10.20 12.05 2.33
CA GLN A 301 -10.53 11.34 1.09
C GLN A 301 -10.93 9.89 1.33
N SER A 302 -10.91 9.41 2.58
CA SER A 302 -11.30 8.07 3.00
C SER A 302 -10.35 6.96 2.55
N THR A 303 -9.04 7.18 2.63
CA THR A 303 -8.06 6.09 2.51
C THR A 303 -8.19 5.07 3.64
N ASP A 304 -7.77 3.82 3.42
CA ASP A 304 -7.73 2.79 4.48
C ASP A 304 -6.46 2.86 5.31
N ALA A 305 -5.35 3.16 4.64
CA ALA A 305 -4.04 3.22 5.27
C ALA A 305 -3.17 4.36 4.72
N ILE A 306 -2.26 4.82 5.54
CA ILE A 306 -1.22 5.79 5.23
C ILE A 306 0.14 5.20 5.58
N MET A 307 1.18 5.53 4.81
CA MET A 307 2.48 4.85 4.94
C MET A 307 3.61 5.83 5.23
N LEU A 308 4.45 5.45 6.19
CA LEU A 308 5.76 6.05 6.46
C LEU A 308 6.86 5.21 5.76
N SER A 309 7.75 5.88 5.05
CA SER A 309 8.85 5.27 4.29
C SER A 309 10.19 5.50 5.00
N GLY A 310 10.97 6.47 4.56
CA GLY A 310 12.25 6.84 5.16
C GLY A 310 12.13 7.27 6.61
N GLU A 311 10.98 7.85 6.99
CA GLU A 311 10.70 8.35 8.34
C GLU A 311 10.87 7.26 9.41
N THR A 312 10.52 6.00 9.08
CA THR A 312 10.64 4.86 10.00
C THR A 312 11.76 3.89 9.65
N ALA A 313 12.22 3.88 8.38
CA ALA A 313 13.28 2.98 7.92
C ALA A 313 14.67 3.44 8.32
N SER A 314 14.96 4.74 8.21
CA SER A 314 16.28 5.32 8.42
C SER A 314 16.27 6.70 9.07
N GLY A 315 15.09 7.25 9.36
CA GLY A 315 14.93 8.56 9.96
C GLY A 315 15.46 8.64 11.39
N LYS A 316 15.74 9.85 11.85
CA LYS A 316 16.20 10.14 13.22
C LYS A 316 15.09 10.06 14.27
N TYR A 317 13.83 10.20 13.83
CA TYR A 317 12.67 10.34 14.73
C TYR A 317 11.52 9.35 14.40
N PRO A 318 11.79 8.04 14.26
CA PRO A 318 10.81 7.07 13.77
C PRO A 318 9.59 6.92 14.69
N ILE A 319 9.79 6.87 15.99
CA ILE A 319 8.70 6.74 16.99
C ILE A 319 7.83 8.00 16.99
N GLU A 320 8.45 9.17 16.94
CA GLU A 320 7.77 10.46 16.90
C GLU A 320 6.95 10.60 15.61
N ALA A 321 7.46 10.12 14.47
CA ALA A 321 6.72 10.14 13.20
C ALA A 321 5.42 9.32 13.29
N VAL A 322 5.46 8.11 13.89
CA VAL A 322 4.27 7.29 14.10
C VAL A 322 3.31 7.95 15.08
N LYS A 323 3.81 8.55 16.19
CA LYS A 323 2.99 9.31 17.16
C LYS A 323 2.28 10.48 16.50
N VAL A 324 2.99 11.26 15.69
CA VAL A 324 2.43 12.41 14.98
C VAL A 324 1.37 11.96 13.98
N MET A 325 1.68 10.95 13.17
CA MET A 325 0.73 10.40 12.20
C MET A 325 -0.54 9.86 12.87
N SER A 326 -0.39 9.17 14.01
CA SER A 326 -1.52 8.68 14.80
C SER A 326 -2.39 9.83 15.36
N LYS A 327 -1.77 10.92 15.83
CA LYS A 327 -2.51 12.09 16.34
C LYS A 327 -3.27 12.80 15.21
N ILE A 328 -2.65 12.97 14.04
CA ILE A 328 -3.32 13.57 12.87
C ILE A 328 -4.51 12.70 12.46
N ALA A 329 -4.35 11.36 12.48
CA ALA A 329 -5.44 10.45 12.15
C ALA A 329 -6.61 10.58 13.13
N LEU A 330 -6.38 10.55 14.43
CA LEU A 330 -7.41 10.70 15.45
C LEU A 330 -8.18 12.01 15.29
N GLU A 331 -7.48 13.13 15.22
CA GLU A 331 -8.08 14.47 15.10
C GLU A 331 -8.90 14.62 13.82
N THR A 332 -8.36 14.11 12.71
CA THR A 332 -9.05 14.19 11.43
C THR A 332 -10.31 13.31 11.40
N GLU A 333 -10.24 12.10 11.96
CA GLU A 333 -11.36 11.15 12.01
C GLU A 333 -12.54 11.65 12.84
N GLU A 334 -12.30 12.44 13.90
CA GLU A 334 -13.35 13.08 14.68
C GLU A 334 -14.11 14.12 13.88
N SER A 335 -13.44 14.84 12.97
CA SER A 335 -14.04 15.87 12.13
C SER A 335 -14.97 15.34 11.04
N ILE A 336 -14.90 14.04 10.72
CA ILE A 336 -15.73 13.41 9.69
C ILE A 336 -17.16 13.22 10.23
N LEU A 337 -18.06 14.12 9.85
CA LEU A 337 -19.42 14.15 10.36
C LEU A 337 -20.37 13.16 9.67
N THR A 338 -20.19 12.91 8.40
CA THR A 338 -21.10 12.10 7.58
C THR A 338 -20.37 10.95 6.91
N PRO A 339 -20.82 9.69 7.13
CA PRO A 339 -20.31 8.56 6.33
C PRO A 339 -20.66 8.79 4.86
N PRO A 340 -19.77 8.42 3.94
CA PRO A 340 -20.06 8.54 2.52
C PRO A 340 -21.21 7.61 2.12
N ASP A 341 -22.13 8.09 1.30
CA ASP A 341 -23.15 7.25 0.67
C ASP A 341 -22.50 6.46 -0.48
N LEU A 342 -22.37 5.16 -0.30
CA LEU A 342 -21.84 4.25 -1.30
C LEU A 342 -22.92 3.38 -1.87
N THR A 343 -22.87 3.20 -3.19
CA THR A 343 -23.74 2.26 -3.89
C THR A 343 -23.36 0.82 -3.51
N LEU A 344 -24.34 -0.09 -3.68
CA LEU A 344 -24.11 -1.54 -3.52
C LEU A 344 -23.65 -2.20 -4.83
N ASP A 345 -23.21 -1.40 -5.80
CA ASP A 345 -22.72 -1.91 -7.07
C ASP A 345 -21.41 -2.69 -6.90
N ASN A 346 -21.14 -3.58 -7.83
CA ASN A 346 -19.92 -4.39 -7.86
C ASN A 346 -19.64 -5.23 -6.60
N VAL A 347 -20.68 -5.74 -5.95
CA VAL A 347 -20.57 -6.64 -4.80
C VAL A 347 -20.69 -8.10 -5.22
N THR A 348 -19.78 -8.95 -4.74
CA THR A 348 -19.80 -10.39 -5.03
C THR A 348 -20.75 -11.18 -4.13
N LYS A 349 -21.16 -10.62 -2.98
CA LYS A 349 -22.10 -11.21 -2.01
C LYS A 349 -23.13 -10.14 -1.60
N PRO A 350 -24.22 -9.97 -2.38
CA PRO A 350 -25.19 -8.88 -2.17
C PRO A 350 -25.82 -8.89 -0.77
N ILE A 351 -26.20 -10.04 -0.24
CA ILE A 351 -26.79 -10.17 1.10
C ILE A 351 -25.85 -9.60 2.16
N ALA A 352 -24.59 -10.04 2.17
CA ALA A 352 -23.62 -9.55 3.14
C ALA A 352 -23.35 -8.03 3.03
N ALA A 353 -23.37 -7.49 1.80
CA ALA A 353 -23.20 -6.06 1.57
C ALA A 353 -24.42 -5.24 2.05
N VAL A 354 -25.65 -5.73 1.81
CA VAL A 354 -26.88 -5.10 2.31
C VAL A 354 -26.90 -5.12 3.84
N LEU A 355 -26.57 -6.26 4.47
CA LEU A 355 -26.50 -6.37 5.92
C LEU A 355 -25.44 -5.43 6.52
N ALA A 356 -24.26 -5.33 5.89
CA ALA A 356 -23.21 -4.40 6.32
C ALA A 356 -23.68 -2.93 6.25
N ARG A 357 -24.33 -2.53 5.15
CA ARG A 357 -24.91 -1.19 5.01
C ARG A 357 -25.97 -0.91 6.07
N SER A 358 -26.88 -1.87 6.28
CA SER A 358 -27.96 -1.77 7.27
C SER A 358 -27.40 -1.67 8.70
N MET A 359 -26.39 -2.46 9.04
CA MET A 359 -25.73 -2.41 10.35
C MET A 359 -25.08 -1.04 10.57
N VAL A 360 -24.29 -0.53 9.62
CA VAL A 360 -23.69 0.81 9.73
C VAL A 360 -24.76 1.89 9.80
N GLY A 361 -25.81 1.80 9.01
CA GLY A 361 -26.97 2.71 9.07
C GLY A 361 -27.65 2.71 10.44
N ALA A 362 -27.75 1.55 11.09
CA ALA A 362 -28.31 1.44 12.43
C ALA A 362 -27.44 2.14 13.50
N THR A 363 -26.11 2.14 13.35
CA THR A 363 -25.21 2.85 14.31
C THR A 363 -25.37 4.35 14.32
N LEU A 364 -26.02 4.92 13.28
CA LEU A 364 -26.34 6.37 13.23
C LEU A 364 -27.61 6.72 14.01
N LYS A 365 -28.44 5.73 14.33
CA LYS A 365 -29.75 5.92 14.97
C LYS A 365 -29.84 5.30 16.36
N LEU A 366 -29.03 4.29 16.63
CA LEU A 366 -28.98 3.56 17.89
C LEU A 366 -27.63 3.80 18.57
N PRO A 367 -27.57 3.77 19.92
CA PRO A 367 -26.33 3.96 20.67
C PRO A 367 -25.45 2.70 20.65
N VAL A 368 -25.19 2.19 19.44
CA VAL A 368 -24.34 1.00 19.25
C VAL A 368 -22.89 1.36 19.60
N LYS A 369 -22.29 0.58 20.48
CA LYS A 369 -20.90 0.77 20.94
C LYS A 369 -19.89 0.15 19.97
N ALA A 370 -20.22 -0.98 19.37
CA ALA A 370 -19.33 -1.73 18.49
C ALA A 370 -20.12 -2.59 17.49
N ILE A 371 -19.52 -2.86 16.35
CA ILE A 371 -19.95 -3.89 15.40
C ILE A 371 -19.02 -5.09 15.54
N ILE A 372 -19.59 -6.29 15.67
CA ILE A 372 -18.84 -7.53 15.84
C ILE A 372 -19.24 -8.49 14.72
N PHE A 373 -18.26 -9.11 14.07
CA PHE A 373 -18.53 -10.11 13.03
C PHE A 373 -17.50 -11.24 13.07
N ASP A 374 -17.92 -12.42 12.59
CA ASP A 374 -17.01 -13.54 12.40
C ASP A 374 -16.61 -13.70 10.92
N THR A 375 -15.43 -14.27 10.67
CA THR A 375 -14.97 -14.37 9.29
C THR A 375 -13.89 -15.42 9.04
N TRP A 376 -14.01 -16.05 7.86
CA TRP A 376 -12.97 -16.90 7.26
C TRP A 376 -12.11 -16.14 6.24
N THR A 377 -12.63 -15.06 5.64
CA THR A 377 -12.03 -14.40 4.46
C THR A 377 -11.94 -12.87 4.56
N GLY A 378 -12.41 -12.28 5.65
CA GLY A 378 -12.43 -10.83 5.84
C GLY A 378 -13.44 -10.06 4.97
N ARG A 379 -14.22 -10.72 4.09
CA ARG A 379 -15.09 -10.03 3.11
C ARG A 379 -16.15 -9.15 3.76
N THR A 380 -16.87 -9.67 4.77
CA THR A 380 -17.88 -8.89 5.51
C THR A 380 -17.27 -7.65 6.16
N GLY A 381 -16.06 -7.79 6.70
CA GLY A 381 -15.31 -6.67 7.28
C GLY A 381 -15.01 -5.57 6.26
N ARG A 382 -14.56 -5.94 5.05
CA ARG A 382 -14.32 -4.96 3.98
C ARG A 382 -15.60 -4.22 3.58
N TYR A 383 -16.76 -4.90 3.51
CA TYR A 383 -18.03 -4.22 3.28
C TYR A 383 -18.38 -3.24 4.41
N LEU A 384 -18.23 -3.66 5.68
CA LEU A 384 -18.47 -2.78 6.82
C LEU A 384 -17.56 -1.55 6.81
N ALA A 385 -16.27 -1.75 6.55
CA ALA A 385 -15.27 -0.70 6.54
C ALA A 385 -15.56 0.36 5.45
N GLU A 386 -16.09 -0.04 4.29
CA GLU A 386 -16.42 0.88 3.19
C GLU A 386 -17.51 1.89 3.55
N PHE A 387 -18.43 1.53 4.41
CA PHE A 387 -19.46 2.45 4.91
C PHE A 387 -18.96 3.37 6.04
N ARG A 388 -17.68 3.30 6.40
CA ARG A 388 -16.99 4.20 7.34
C ARG A 388 -17.75 4.43 8.66
N PRO A 389 -18.13 3.38 9.41
CA PRO A 389 -18.81 3.56 10.68
C PRO A 389 -17.93 4.31 11.68
N LYS A 390 -18.58 5.12 12.53
CA LYS A 390 -17.89 5.82 13.64
C LYS A 390 -17.49 4.86 14.76
N VAL A 391 -18.26 3.81 14.97
CA VAL A 391 -18.02 2.80 16.00
C VAL A 391 -16.97 1.78 15.51
N PRO A 392 -16.16 1.19 16.41
CA PRO A 392 -15.16 0.19 16.04
C PRO A 392 -15.82 -1.08 15.49
N ILE A 393 -15.09 -1.76 14.62
CA ILE A 393 -15.48 -3.04 14.02
C ILE A 393 -14.52 -4.11 14.57
N TYR A 394 -15.03 -5.08 15.31
CA TYR A 394 -14.26 -6.20 15.83
C TYR A 394 -14.48 -7.46 14.98
N ALA A 395 -13.39 -7.95 14.39
CA ALA A 395 -13.38 -9.14 13.55
C ALA A 395 -12.93 -10.35 14.33
N MET A 396 -13.80 -11.36 14.48
CA MET A 396 -13.48 -12.66 15.04
C MET A 396 -13.00 -13.57 13.90
N CYS A 397 -11.68 -13.76 13.79
CA CYS A 397 -11.05 -14.39 12.64
C CYS A 397 -10.70 -15.84 12.93
N TYR A 398 -11.20 -16.77 12.11
CA TYR A 398 -10.95 -18.21 12.23
C TYR A 398 -9.56 -18.64 11.73
N ARG A 399 -8.84 -17.76 11.03
CA ARG A 399 -7.50 -18.02 10.48
C ARG A 399 -6.54 -16.88 10.81
N GLY A 400 -5.31 -17.22 11.20
CA GLY A 400 -4.30 -16.23 11.54
C GLY A 400 -3.97 -15.26 10.40
N PHE A 401 -3.83 -15.76 9.18
CA PHE A 401 -3.57 -14.90 8.02
C PHE A 401 -4.76 -13.96 7.70
N THR A 402 -6.01 -14.41 7.89
CA THR A 402 -7.17 -13.51 7.72
C THR A 402 -7.19 -12.40 8.78
N MET A 403 -6.77 -12.70 10.02
CA MET A 403 -6.62 -11.71 11.08
C MET A 403 -5.59 -10.64 10.68
N ARG A 404 -4.44 -11.06 10.16
CA ARG A 404 -3.39 -10.14 9.68
C ARG A 404 -3.82 -9.36 8.45
N GLU A 405 -4.54 -9.98 7.49
CA GLU A 405 -5.11 -9.26 6.35
C GLU A 405 -6.03 -8.09 6.76
N MET A 406 -6.78 -8.27 7.86
CA MET A 406 -7.67 -7.21 8.37
C MET A 406 -6.91 -6.02 8.96
N ALA A 407 -5.63 -6.16 9.31
CA ALA A 407 -4.80 -5.07 9.79
C ALA A 407 -4.61 -3.93 8.77
N LEU A 408 -4.87 -4.17 7.48
CA LEU A 408 -4.84 -3.15 6.42
C LEU A 408 -6.21 -2.48 6.19
N THR A 409 -7.29 -2.99 6.77
CA THR A 409 -8.65 -2.50 6.49
C THR A 409 -9.08 -1.46 7.53
N TYR A 410 -9.63 -0.33 7.08
CA TYR A 410 -10.09 0.78 7.91
C TYR A 410 -10.99 0.33 9.06
N ASN A 411 -10.73 0.84 10.27
CA ASN A 411 -11.56 0.67 11.47
C ASN A 411 -11.78 -0.79 11.94
N ILE A 412 -11.03 -1.78 11.41
CA ILE A 412 -11.14 -3.18 11.84
C ILE A 412 -10.07 -3.52 12.86
N TYR A 413 -10.48 -4.17 13.95
CA TYR A 413 -9.63 -4.71 15.01
C TYR A 413 -9.88 -6.20 15.08
N ALA A 414 -8.89 -6.98 14.65
CA ALA A 414 -9.03 -8.42 14.47
C ALA A 414 -8.54 -9.20 15.69
N TYR A 415 -9.28 -10.26 16.01
CA TYR A 415 -9.01 -11.19 17.10
C TYR A 415 -8.97 -12.62 16.58
N PRO A 416 -8.07 -13.47 17.08
CA PRO A 416 -8.12 -14.90 16.81
C PRO A 416 -9.39 -15.49 17.45
N PHE A 417 -10.05 -16.37 16.72
CA PHE A 417 -11.30 -16.96 17.18
C PHE A 417 -11.40 -18.43 16.75
N ALA A 418 -11.84 -19.30 17.66
CA ALA A 418 -12.08 -20.69 17.33
C ALA A 418 -13.35 -20.86 16.48
N PRO A 419 -13.38 -21.83 15.55
CA PRO A 419 -14.61 -22.18 14.84
C PRO A 419 -15.73 -22.51 15.82
N ARG A 420 -16.95 -22.09 15.51
CA ARG A 420 -18.15 -22.23 16.32
C ARG A 420 -19.15 -23.21 15.69
N GLU A 421 -19.98 -23.79 16.50
CA GLU A 421 -21.08 -24.67 16.06
C GLU A 421 -22.44 -23.96 16.12
N THR A 422 -22.63 -23.01 17.04
CA THR A 422 -23.88 -22.28 17.21
C THR A 422 -23.70 -20.77 17.15
N LYS A 423 -24.77 -20.02 16.87
CA LYS A 423 -24.81 -18.57 16.91
C LYS A 423 -24.59 -18.04 18.34
N GLU A 424 -25.21 -18.69 19.31
CA GLU A 424 -25.10 -18.35 20.74
C GLU A 424 -23.65 -18.46 21.21
N GLU A 425 -22.95 -19.49 20.78
CA GLU A 425 -21.52 -19.68 21.07
C GLU A 425 -20.68 -18.52 20.50
N PHE A 426 -20.95 -18.09 19.26
CA PHE A 426 -20.28 -16.94 18.67
C PHE A 426 -20.51 -15.67 19.52
N VAL A 427 -21.76 -15.34 19.81
CA VAL A 427 -22.13 -14.13 20.54
C VAL A 427 -21.47 -14.12 21.92
N ASN A 428 -21.62 -15.22 22.68
CA ASN A 428 -21.12 -15.31 24.04
C ASN A 428 -19.59 -15.25 24.12
N ASN A 429 -18.89 -15.97 23.24
CA ASN A 429 -17.42 -15.98 23.23
C ASN A 429 -16.85 -14.63 22.75
N ALA A 430 -17.45 -13.99 21.75
CA ALA A 430 -17.02 -12.68 21.28
C ALA A 430 -17.22 -11.62 22.37
N ILE A 431 -18.37 -11.60 23.06
CA ILE A 431 -18.61 -10.72 24.21
C ILE A 431 -17.57 -10.95 25.30
N LYS A 432 -17.30 -12.21 25.65
CA LYS A 432 -16.31 -12.54 26.68
C LYS A 432 -14.94 -11.97 26.33
N ILE A 433 -14.42 -12.23 25.13
CA ILE A 433 -13.11 -11.76 24.67
C ILE A 433 -13.04 -10.22 24.73
N LEU A 434 -14.06 -9.51 24.23
CA LEU A 434 -14.05 -8.07 24.16
C LEU A 434 -14.23 -7.40 25.53
N LYS A 435 -14.95 -8.03 26.48
CA LYS A 435 -15.03 -7.58 27.87
C LYS A 435 -13.69 -7.75 28.58
N GLU A 436 -13.02 -8.88 28.43
CA GLU A 436 -11.70 -9.14 29.00
C GLU A 436 -10.64 -8.15 28.47
N ASP A 437 -10.76 -7.71 27.20
CA ASP A 437 -9.88 -6.68 26.58
C ASP A 437 -10.36 -5.23 26.85
N GLY A 438 -11.43 -5.03 27.65
CA GLY A 438 -11.94 -3.71 28.01
C GLY A 438 -12.48 -2.89 26.85
N LYS A 439 -13.00 -3.55 25.79
CA LYS A 439 -13.55 -2.88 24.60
C LYS A 439 -15.05 -2.63 24.70
N ILE A 440 -15.75 -3.44 25.45
CA ILE A 440 -17.18 -3.33 25.74
C ILE A 440 -17.42 -3.63 27.22
N GLU A 441 -18.48 -3.07 27.76
CA GLU A 441 -18.86 -3.26 29.18
C GLU A 441 -20.34 -3.63 29.32
N ARG A 442 -20.73 -4.03 30.52
CA ARG A 442 -22.13 -4.37 30.81
C ARG A 442 -23.05 -3.22 30.49
N GLY A 443 -24.11 -3.49 29.75
CA GLY A 443 -25.12 -2.51 29.33
C GLY A 443 -24.84 -1.84 28.00
N ASP A 444 -23.65 -2.04 27.41
CA ASP A 444 -23.39 -1.54 26.05
C ASP A 444 -24.28 -2.29 25.03
N LEU A 445 -24.85 -1.54 24.08
CA LEU A 445 -25.52 -2.12 22.91
C LEU A 445 -24.48 -2.44 21.83
N VAL A 446 -24.43 -3.68 21.38
CA VAL A 446 -23.52 -4.14 20.33
C VAL A 446 -24.28 -4.77 19.15
N GLY A 447 -23.78 -4.57 17.94
CA GLY A 447 -24.33 -5.16 16.73
C GLY A 447 -23.51 -6.33 16.24
N PHE A 448 -24.14 -7.47 15.96
CA PHE A 448 -23.53 -8.67 15.41
C PHE A 448 -23.90 -8.87 13.95
N ILE A 449 -22.92 -9.24 13.10
CA ILE A 449 -23.15 -9.75 11.76
C ILE A 449 -22.48 -11.11 11.65
N GLY A 450 -23.25 -12.13 11.27
CA GLY A 450 -22.75 -13.49 11.11
C GLY A 450 -23.34 -14.21 9.91
N GLY A 451 -22.70 -15.31 9.53
CA GLY A 451 -23.19 -16.22 8.50
C GLY A 451 -23.82 -17.49 9.07
N SER A 452 -24.55 -18.21 8.22
CA SER A 452 -24.89 -19.60 8.44
C SER A 452 -23.60 -20.46 8.40
N PHE A 453 -23.64 -21.63 9.01
CA PHE A 453 -22.49 -22.53 9.22
C PHE A 453 -21.74 -22.99 7.94
N SER A 454 -22.21 -22.65 6.73
CA SER A 454 -21.51 -22.94 5.49
C SER A 454 -20.54 -21.81 5.10
N HIS A 455 -19.31 -22.17 4.80
CA HIS A 455 -18.24 -21.22 4.39
C HIS A 455 -18.55 -20.43 3.11
N GLU A 456 -19.53 -20.88 2.32
CA GLU A 456 -19.79 -20.35 0.97
C GLU A 456 -20.74 -19.15 0.94
N VAL A 457 -21.68 -19.05 1.88
CA VAL A 457 -22.78 -18.08 1.79
C VAL A 457 -22.38 -16.69 2.30
N GLY A 458 -21.45 -16.58 3.24
CA GLY A 458 -21.08 -15.33 3.90
C GLY A 458 -22.10 -14.90 4.96
N ALA A 459 -22.14 -13.63 5.31
CA ALA A 459 -23.07 -13.10 6.31
C ALA A 459 -24.53 -13.19 5.83
N THR A 460 -25.42 -13.73 6.68
CA THR A 460 -26.84 -13.97 6.38
C THR A 460 -27.78 -13.36 7.41
N TYR A 461 -27.28 -12.92 8.58
CA TYR A 461 -28.07 -12.27 9.61
C TYR A 461 -27.33 -11.10 10.24
N MET A 462 -28.08 -10.19 10.85
CA MET A 462 -27.59 -9.19 11.80
C MET A 462 -28.48 -9.20 13.06
N GLU A 463 -27.89 -8.83 14.20
CA GLU A 463 -28.57 -8.80 15.50
C GLU A 463 -28.00 -7.71 16.38
N PHE A 464 -28.84 -7.16 17.25
CA PHE A 464 -28.40 -6.25 18.31
C PHE A 464 -28.70 -6.89 19.66
N THR A 465 -27.75 -6.78 20.57
CA THR A 465 -27.93 -7.26 21.95
C THR A 465 -27.22 -6.34 22.94
N TYR A 466 -27.75 -6.29 24.15
CA TYR A 466 -27.07 -5.64 25.27
C TYR A 466 -26.08 -6.61 25.91
N VAL A 467 -24.89 -6.11 26.19
CA VAL A 467 -23.85 -6.86 26.90
C VAL A 467 -24.33 -7.18 28.31
N PRO A 468 -24.40 -8.48 28.71
CA PRO A 468 -24.89 -8.91 30.00
C PRO A 468 -24.00 -8.54 31.18
#